data_735a8abaac63b4f922a3cd92725d2e04
#
_entry.id   735a8abaac63b4f922a3cd92725d2e04
#
_cell.length_a   1.000
_cell.length_b   1.000
_cell.length_c   1.000
_cell.angle_alpha   90.00
_cell.angle_beta   90.00
_cell.angle_gamma   90.00
#
_symmetry.space_group_name_H-M   'P 1'
#
loop_
_entity.id
_entity.type
_entity.pdbx_description
1 polymer ?
#
loop_
_entity_poly.entity_id
_entity_poly.type
_entity_poly.pdbx_seq_one_letter_code
_entity_poly.pdbx_strand_id
1 'polypeptide(L)'
;MTIHQRSGIPTARRIVVKVGSSSISGDNAGQITALVEALAEAHARGTEVILVSSGAIATGMPYLRLDARPSDLATQQAAAAVGQNVLIYRYQDSLDRFGIVAGQVLLTAGDLENPSHRSNAQRAMERLLGLRILPIVNENDTVATHEIRFGDNDRLAALVSVLVAADVLVLLSDVDALYTRPPHEAGAERIEEVPFGDTLSGVTFGDIGSAGVGTGGAGTKVSAARLAAEAGTSVLVTSTTNVASALRGEHLGTWFQPA
;
A
#
# COMPACT_ATOMS: atom_id res chain seq x y z
N MET A 1 -8.44 -14.19 11.77
CA MET A 1 -8.35 -15.56 11.15
C MET A 1 -7.07 -15.58 10.34
N THR A 2 -6.22 -16.60 10.46
CA THR A 2 -4.97 -16.63 9.68
C THR A 2 -5.26 -17.23 8.29
N ILE A 3 -4.89 -16.53 7.24
CA ILE A 3 -5.06 -16.95 5.84
C ILE A 3 -3.72 -17.55 5.37
N HIS A 4 -3.64 -18.84 5.15
CA HIS A 4 -2.39 -19.51 4.77
C HIS A 4 -2.20 -19.67 3.25
N GLN A 5 -3.22 -19.37 2.45
CA GLN A 5 -3.19 -19.54 0.99
C GLN A 5 -3.92 -18.39 0.30
N ARG A 6 -3.49 -18.04 -0.91
CA ARG A 6 -4.11 -16.99 -1.74
C ARG A 6 -5.63 -17.19 -1.90
N SER A 7 -6.06 -18.44 -2.12
CA SER A 7 -7.47 -18.80 -2.28
C SER A 7 -8.34 -18.46 -1.06
N GLY A 8 -7.74 -18.25 0.11
CA GLY A 8 -8.42 -17.80 1.31
C GLY A 8 -8.68 -16.29 1.36
N ILE A 9 -8.04 -15.47 0.51
CA ILE A 9 -8.19 -13.99 0.52
C ILE A 9 -9.67 -13.56 0.49
N PRO A 10 -10.56 -14.16 -0.34
CA PRO A 10 -11.97 -13.76 -0.35
C PRO A 10 -12.72 -13.98 0.96
N THR A 11 -12.20 -14.81 1.86
CA THR A 11 -12.78 -15.10 3.18
C THR A 11 -12.16 -14.27 4.31
N ALA A 12 -11.14 -13.46 4.00
CA ALA A 12 -10.51 -12.58 4.97
C ALA A 12 -11.51 -11.56 5.51
N ARG A 13 -11.53 -11.38 6.82
CA ARG A 13 -12.35 -10.36 7.46
C ARG A 13 -11.83 -8.97 7.18
N ARG A 14 -10.50 -8.79 7.22
CA ARG A 14 -9.84 -7.49 7.08
C ARG A 14 -8.64 -7.57 6.15
N ILE A 15 -8.60 -6.70 5.16
CA ILE A 15 -7.54 -6.61 4.16
C ILE A 15 -7.00 -5.19 4.11
N VAL A 16 -5.67 -5.06 4.14
CA VAL A 16 -4.97 -3.82 3.80
C VAL A 16 -4.42 -3.94 2.39
N VAL A 17 -4.70 -2.95 1.55
CA VAL A 17 -4.16 -2.87 0.18
C VAL A 17 -3.29 -1.64 0.08
N LYS A 18 -2.04 -1.79 -0.36
CA LYS A 18 -1.13 -0.66 -0.59
C LYS A 18 -0.91 -0.45 -2.07
N VAL A 19 -1.04 0.79 -2.53
CA VAL A 19 -0.75 1.20 -3.90
C VAL A 19 0.38 2.24 -3.96
N GLY A 20 1.32 2.06 -4.89
CA GLY A 20 2.44 2.98 -5.10
C GLY A 20 2.05 4.21 -5.93
N SER A 21 2.85 5.28 -5.83
CA SER A 21 2.63 6.53 -6.57
C SER A 21 2.69 6.35 -8.08
N SER A 22 3.64 5.55 -8.58
CA SER A 22 3.80 5.25 -10.01
C SER A 22 2.55 4.63 -10.63
N SER A 23 1.77 3.89 -9.84
CA SER A 23 0.57 3.18 -10.30
C SER A 23 -0.69 4.04 -10.38
N ILE A 24 -0.71 5.25 -9.79
CA ILE A 24 -1.92 6.08 -9.66
C ILE A 24 -1.71 7.55 -10.00
N SER A 25 -0.54 7.93 -10.50
CA SER A 25 -0.22 9.31 -10.89
C SER A 25 0.28 9.37 -12.33
N GLY A 26 0.33 10.58 -12.91
CA GLY A 26 0.72 10.78 -14.30
C GLY A 26 -0.19 10.02 -15.26
N ASP A 27 0.41 9.30 -16.21
CA ASP A 27 -0.30 8.52 -17.24
C ASP A 27 -1.13 7.36 -16.63
N ASN A 28 -0.79 6.93 -15.42
CA ASN A 28 -1.47 5.84 -14.71
C ASN A 28 -2.64 6.31 -13.82
N ALA A 29 -2.99 7.59 -13.84
CA ALA A 29 -4.09 8.12 -13.01
C ALA A 29 -5.43 7.39 -13.24
N GLY A 30 -5.66 6.84 -14.43
CA GLY A 30 -6.84 6.03 -14.76
C GLY A 30 -6.93 4.67 -14.03
N GLN A 31 -5.81 4.17 -13.49
CA GLN A 31 -5.80 2.90 -12.73
C GLN A 31 -6.53 3.01 -11.38
N ILE A 32 -6.78 4.22 -10.88
CA ILE A 32 -7.60 4.44 -9.67
C ILE A 32 -8.98 3.79 -9.83
N THR A 33 -9.59 3.90 -11.00
CA THR A 33 -10.93 3.31 -11.25
C THR A 33 -10.92 1.80 -11.07
N ALA A 34 -9.99 1.09 -11.72
CA ALA A 34 -9.88 -0.37 -11.60
C ALA A 34 -9.51 -0.81 -10.18
N LEU A 35 -8.64 -0.06 -9.50
CA LEU A 35 -8.32 -0.30 -8.09
C LEU A 35 -9.58 -0.18 -7.23
N VAL A 36 -10.31 0.94 -7.35
CA VAL A 36 -11.52 1.19 -6.55
C VAL A 36 -12.61 0.15 -6.84
N GLU A 37 -12.79 -0.29 -8.08
CA GLU A 37 -13.71 -1.38 -8.43
C GLU A 37 -13.38 -2.67 -7.68
N ALA A 38 -12.11 -3.06 -7.66
CA ALA A 38 -11.67 -4.25 -6.93
C ALA A 38 -11.86 -4.13 -5.41
N LEU A 39 -11.57 -2.95 -4.84
CA LEU A 39 -11.80 -2.69 -3.41
C LEU A 39 -13.29 -2.71 -3.07
N ALA A 40 -14.14 -2.11 -3.92
CA ALA A 40 -15.59 -2.09 -3.75
C ALA A 40 -16.20 -3.49 -3.83
N GLU A 41 -15.71 -4.35 -4.72
CA GLU A 41 -16.11 -5.76 -4.79
C GLU A 41 -15.79 -6.50 -3.48
N ALA A 42 -14.58 -6.32 -2.93
CA ALA A 42 -14.21 -6.91 -1.65
C ALA A 42 -15.06 -6.34 -0.50
N HIS A 43 -15.27 -5.03 -0.47
CA HIS A 43 -16.12 -4.37 0.51
C HIS A 43 -17.58 -4.88 0.44
N ALA A 44 -18.14 -5.08 -0.74
CA ALA A 44 -19.50 -5.61 -0.92
C ALA A 44 -19.68 -7.05 -0.39
N ARG A 45 -18.59 -7.86 -0.40
CA ARG A 45 -18.58 -9.20 0.22
C ARG A 45 -18.59 -9.16 1.76
N GLY A 46 -18.50 -7.99 2.36
CA GLY A 46 -18.44 -7.83 3.82
C GLY A 46 -17.03 -7.64 4.37
N THR A 47 -15.98 -7.74 3.54
CA THR A 47 -14.60 -7.51 3.94
C THR A 47 -14.40 -6.06 4.42
N GLU A 48 -13.69 -5.89 5.53
CA GLU A 48 -13.18 -4.60 5.99
C GLU A 48 -11.93 -4.25 5.19
N VAL A 49 -12.04 -3.28 4.28
CA VAL A 49 -10.95 -2.90 3.37
C VAL A 49 -10.33 -1.58 3.80
N ILE A 50 -9.00 -1.56 3.89
CA ILE A 50 -8.19 -0.35 4.16
C ILE A 50 -7.27 -0.15 2.96
N LEU A 51 -7.25 1.07 2.40
CA LEU A 51 -6.31 1.45 1.36
C LEU A 51 -5.16 2.26 1.96
N VAL A 52 -3.92 1.85 1.73
CA VAL A 52 -2.73 2.68 1.99
C VAL A 52 -2.26 3.24 0.65
N SER A 53 -2.41 4.54 0.49
CA SER A 53 -2.11 5.26 -0.75
C SER A 53 -0.73 5.91 -0.70
N SER A 54 -0.25 6.33 -1.85
CA SER A 54 0.96 7.12 -2.07
C SER A 54 0.70 8.21 -3.10
N GLY A 55 1.72 8.99 -3.43
CA GLY A 55 1.68 9.89 -4.60
C GLY A 55 1.10 11.28 -4.33
N ALA A 56 0.94 11.68 -3.07
CA ALA A 56 0.46 13.05 -2.76
C ALA A 56 1.36 14.11 -3.38
N ILE A 57 2.68 14.04 -3.20
CA ILE A 57 3.64 14.99 -3.79
C ILE A 57 3.49 15.03 -5.31
N ALA A 58 3.57 13.87 -5.97
CA ALA A 58 3.48 13.77 -7.44
C ALA A 58 2.14 14.31 -7.97
N THR A 59 1.05 14.09 -7.26
CA THR A 59 -0.27 14.60 -7.62
C THR A 59 -0.38 16.12 -7.45
N GLY A 60 0.31 16.69 -6.46
CA GLY A 60 0.27 18.13 -6.20
C GLY A 60 1.20 18.95 -7.09
N MET A 61 2.29 18.36 -7.59
CA MET A 61 3.29 19.07 -8.41
C MET A 61 2.71 19.87 -9.59
N PRO A 62 1.81 19.33 -10.43
CA PRO A 62 1.22 20.08 -11.53
C PRO A 62 0.46 21.33 -11.09
N TYR A 63 -0.21 21.29 -9.95
CA TYR A 63 -0.96 22.45 -9.38
C TYR A 63 -0.02 23.55 -8.89
N LEU A 64 1.20 23.20 -8.53
CA LEU A 64 2.27 24.14 -8.14
C LEU A 64 3.18 24.49 -9.32
N ARG A 65 2.87 24.01 -10.53
CA ARG A 65 3.66 24.21 -11.75
C ARG A 65 5.12 23.77 -11.59
N LEU A 66 5.32 22.62 -10.95
CA LEU A 66 6.64 22.02 -10.74
C LEU A 66 6.86 20.95 -11.81
N ASP A 67 7.88 21.13 -12.64
CA ASP A 67 8.25 20.21 -13.72
C ASP A 67 9.05 19.00 -13.21
N ALA A 68 9.66 19.11 -12.04
CA ALA A 68 10.45 18.06 -11.41
C ALA A 68 10.18 17.99 -9.90
N ARG A 69 10.46 16.83 -9.31
CA ARG A 69 10.30 16.64 -7.86
C ARG A 69 11.22 17.60 -7.11
N PRO A 70 10.66 18.45 -6.21
CA PRO A 70 11.45 19.41 -5.46
C PRO A 70 12.43 18.71 -4.52
N SER A 71 13.61 19.30 -4.33
CA SER A 71 14.64 18.79 -3.42
C SER A 71 14.46 19.30 -2.00
N ASP A 72 13.86 20.46 -1.83
CA ASP A 72 13.65 21.05 -0.51
C ASP A 72 12.37 20.52 0.16
N LEU A 73 12.44 20.35 1.48
CA LEU A 73 11.36 19.77 2.27
C LEU A 73 10.09 20.61 2.24
N ALA A 74 10.21 21.93 2.35
CA ALA A 74 9.03 22.81 2.44
C ALA A 74 8.19 22.75 1.15
N THR A 75 8.83 22.73 -0.02
CA THR A 75 8.14 22.59 -1.31
C THR A 75 7.53 21.20 -1.45
N GLN A 76 8.22 20.14 -0.98
CA GLN A 76 7.64 18.79 -0.95
C GLN A 76 6.39 18.74 -0.06
N GLN A 77 6.44 19.32 1.13
CA GLN A 77 5.30 19.41 2.05
C GLN A 77 4.13 20.19 1.45
N ALA A 78 4.39 21.32 0.79
CA ALA A 78 3.37 22.11 0.09
C ALA A 78 2.73 21.30 -1.05
N ALA A 79 3.54 20.61 -1.86
CA ALA A 79 3.03 19.74 -2.93
C ALA A 79 2.19 18.59 -2.37
N ALA A 80 2.63 17.97 -1.26
CA ALA A 80 1.86 16.91 -0.60
C ALA A 80 0.52 17.43 -0.07
N ALA A 81 0.48 18.61 0.56
CA ALA A 81 -0.76 19.21 1.06
C ALA A 81 -1.80 19.40 -0.04
N VAL A 82 -1.39 19.97 -1.19
CA VAL A 82 -2.27 20.16 -2.36
C VAL A 82 -2.66 18.81 -2.97
N GLY A 83 -1.69 17.92 -3.16
CA GLY A 83 -1.92 16.65 -3.82
C GLY A 83 -2.76 15.68 -2.99
N GLN A 84 -2.65 15.72 -1.67
CA GLN A 84 -3.46 14.88 -0.79
C GLN A 84 -4.95 15.22 -0.91
N ASN A 85 -5.30 16.50 -1.03
CA ASN A 85 -6.67 16.95 -1.26
C ASN A 85 -7.21 16.41 -2.62
N VAL A 86 -6.40 16.48 -3.66
CA VAL A 86 -6.76 15.96 -4.99
C VAL A 86 -6.92 14.44 -5.00
N LEU A 87 -6.02 13.72 -4.32
CA LEU A 87 -6.08 12.25 -4.23
C LEU A 87 -7.34 11.79 -3.52
N ILE A 88 -7.66 12.33 -2.36
CA ILE A 88 -8.83 11.91 -1.60
C ILE A 88 -10.12 12.20 -2.38
N TYR A 89 -10.18 13.34 -3.09
CA TYR A 89 -11.30 13.65 -3.97
C TYR A 89 -11.46 12.61 -5.09
N ARG A 90 -10.37 12.24 -5.79
CA ARG A 90 -10.42 11.23 -6.86
C ARG A 90 -10.88 9.86 -6.35
N TYR A 91 -10.43 9.46 -5.17
CA TYR A 91 -10.88 8.21 -4.56
C TYR A 91 -12.36 8.28 -4.21
N GLN A 92 -12.83 9.37 -3.57
CA GLN A 92 -14.24 9.51 -3.20
C GLN A 92 -15.14 9.54 -4.45
N ASP A 93 -14.79 10.32 -5.47
CA ASP A 93 -15.52 10.39 -6.74
C ASP A 93 -15.68 8.99 -7.38
N SER A 94 -14.63 8.17 -7.32
CA SER A 94 -14.66 6.79 -7.82
C SER A 94 -15.48 5.86 -6.93
N LEU A 95 -15.44 6.03 -5.60
CA LEU A 95 -16.17 5.23 -4.61
C LEU A 95 -17.67 5.56 -4.56
N ASP A 96 -18.06 6.79 -4.91
CA ASP A 96 -19.46 7.24 -4.94
C ASP A 96 -20.33 6.38 -5.85
N ARG A 97 -19.75 5.83 -6.92
CA ARG A 97 -20.42 4.87 -7.84
C ARG A 97 -20.88 3.59 -7.12
N PHE A 98 -20.28 3.27 -5.99
CA PHE A 98 -20.59 2.09 -5.17
C PHE A 98 -21.26 2.44 -3.84
N GLY A 99 -21.56 3.72 -3.60
CA GLY A 99 -22.15 4.19 -2.34
C GLY A 99 -21.22 4.02 -1.14
N ILE A 100 -19.90 3.99 -1.36
CA ILE A 100 -18.88 3.81 -0.31
C ILE A 100 -18.30 5.16 0.06
N VAL A 101 -18.30 5.48 1.36
CA VAL A 101 -17.68 6.68 1.90
C VAL A 101 -16.21 6.39 2.23
N ALA A 102 -15.30 7.27 1.79
CA ALA A 102 -13.90 7.25 2.18
C ALA A 102 -13.66 8.02 3.48
N GLY A 103 -12.78 7.50 4.34
CA GLY A 103 -12.28 8.19 5.53
C GLY A 103 -10.78 8.43 5.41
N GLN A 104 -10.34 9.70 5.31
CA GLN A 104 -8.91 10.02 5.26
C GLN A 104 -8.26 9.86 6.63
N VAL A 105 -7.11 9.17 6.67
CA VAL A 105 -6.27 9.00 7.86
C VAL A 105 -4.83 9.30 7.49
N LEU A 106 -4.24 10.34 8.09
CA LEU A 106 -2.85 10.72 7.86
C LEU A 106 -2.01 10.39 9.09
N LEU A 107 -0.94 9.62 8.89
CA LEU A 107 -0.07 9.11 9.96
C LEU A 107 1.40 9.39 9.64
N THR A 108 2.18 9.61 10.69
CA THR A 108 3.64 9.60 10.65
C THR A 108 4.20 8.36 11.33
N ALA A 109 5.49 8.07 11.15
CA ALA A 109 6.18 7.02 11.90
C ALA A 109 6.05 7.26 13.42
N GLY A 110 6.22 8.51 13.86
CA GLY A 110 6.10 8.90 15.26
C GLY A 110 4.71 8.63 15.86
N ASP A 111 3.64 8.76 15.07
CA ASP A 111 2.28 8.43 15.54
C ASP A 111 2.10 6.94 15.83
N LEU A 112 2.80 6.08 15.09
CA LEU A 112 2.72 4.63 15.30
C LEU A 112 3.69 4.13 16.39
N GLU A 113 4.74 4.89 16.70
CA GLU A 113 5.68 4.61 17.77
C GLU A 113 5.16 5.11 19.14
N ASN A 114 4.44 6.23 19.17
CA ASN A 114 3.84 6.76 20.38
C ASN A 114 2.62 5.95 20.81
N PRO A 115 2.61 5.31 22.00
CA PRO A 115 1.50 4.44 22.42
C PRO A 115 0.13 5.13 22.47
N SER A 116 0.07 6.42 22.84
CA SER A 116 -1.18 7.18 22.93
C SER A 116 -1.74 7.48 21.53
N HIS A 117 -0.88 7.99 20.61
CA HIS A 117 -1.27 8.27 19.23
C HIS A 117 -1.68 6.98 18.51
N ARG A 118 -0.88 5.91 18.66
CA ARG A 118 -1.18 4.58 18.12
C ARG A 118 -2.55 4.07 18.56
N SER A 119 -2.85 4.15 19.87
CA SER A 119 -4.15 3.74 20.42
C SER A 119 -5.31 4.59 19.87
N ASN A 120 -5.11 5.90 19.69
CA ASN A 120 -6.11 6.78 19.10
C ASN A 120 -6.36 6.44 17.62
N ALA A 121 -5.28 6.25 16.86
CA ALA A 121 -5.37 5.85 15.44
C ALA A 121 -6.11 4.51 15.30
N GLN A 122 -5.79 3.52 16.13
CA GLN A 122 -6.45 2.22 16.14
C GLN A 122 -7.95 2.36 16.39
N ARG A 123 -8.37 3.11 17.42
CA ARG A 123 -9.79 3.32 17.74
C ARG A 123 -10.53 4.04 16.63
N ALA A 124 -9.90 5.03 15.98
CA ALA A 124 -10.49 5.73 14.85
C ALA A 124 -10.69 4.80 13.66
N MET A 125 -9.68 3.99 13.33
CA MET A 125 -9.76 2.99 12.25
C MET A 125 -10.86 1.97 12.54
N GLU A 126 -10.92 1.38 13.74
CA GLU A 126 -11.97 0.43 14.14
C GLU A 126 -13.36 1.06 14.02
N ARG A 127 -13.50 2.35 14.38
CA ARG A 127 -14.80 3.04 14.26
C ARG A 127 -15.19 3.26 12.80
N LEU A 128 -14.26 3.67 11.95
CA LEU A 128 -14.51 3.82 10.50
C LEU A 128 -14.96 2.49 9.89
N LEU A 129 -14.22 1.40 10.14
CA LEU A 129 -14.55 0.07 9.65
C LEU A 129 -15.91 -0.42 10.15
N GLY A 130 -16.22 -0.22 11.44
CA GLY A 130 -17.52 -0.56 12.02
C GLY A 130 -18.69 0.24 11.43
N LEU A 131 -18.43 1.41 10.87
CA LEU A 131 -19.40 2.23 10.13
C LEU A 131 -19.44 1.90 8.63
N ARG A 132 -18.70 0.90 8.19
CA ARG A 132 -18.56 0.51 6.77
C ARG A 132 -17.97 1.64 5.91
N ILE A 133 -17.18 2.53 6.50
CA ILE A 133 -16.38 3.54 5.81
C ILE A 133 -15.06 2.90 5.41
N LEU A 134 -14.56 3.19 4.21
CA LEU A 134 -13.27 2.69 3.70
C LEU A 134 -12.16 3.67 4.11
N PRO A 135 -11.26 3.31 5.07
CA PRO A 135 -10.16 4.18 5.43
C PRO A 135 -9.14 4.27 4.29
N ILE A 136 -8.75 5.48 3.93
CA ILE A 136 -7.63 5.76 3.02
C ILE A 136 -6.51 6.39 3.84
N VAL A 137 -5.47 5.59 4.07
CA VAL A 137 -4.31 5.98 4.87
C VAL A 137 -3.21 6.49 3.96
N ASN A 138 -2.53 7.55 4.36
CA ASN A 138 -1.31 8.04 3.73
C ASN A 138 -0.34 8.58 4.78
N GLU A 139 0.92 8.80 4.39
CA GLU A 139 1.86 9.54 5.22
C GLU A 139 1.39 10.99 5.39
N ASN A 140 1.51 11.53 6.60
CA ASN A 140 1.30 12.95 6.85
C ASN A 140 2.55 13.74 6.46
N ASP A 141 2.79 13.85 5.16
CA ASP A 141 3.94 14.54 4.59
C ASP A 141 4.07 16.01 5.06
N THR A 142 2.97 16.65 5.47
CA THR A 142 2.99 18.07 5.88
C THR A 142 3.74 18.33 7.17
N VAL A 143 3.85 17.31 8.03
CA VAL A 143 4.57 17.39 9.32
C VAL A 143 5.73 16.42 9.41
N ALA A 144 5.86 15.51 8.45
CA ALA A 144 6.97 14.56 8.40
C ALA A 144 8.30 15.28 8.12
N THR A 145 9.35 14.97 8.89
CA THR A 145 10.72 15.43 8.65
C THR A 145 11.53 14.37 7.91
N HIS A 146 12.73 14.71 7.43
CA HIS A 146 13.60 13.74 6.77
C HIS A 146 13.94 12.54 7.66
N GLU A 147 13.99 12.71 8.98
CA GLU A 147 14.34 11.70 9.95
C GLU A 147 13.19 10.75 10.30
N ILE A 148 11.93 11.24 10.26
CA ILE A 148 10.74 10.49 10.66
C ILE A 148 9.86 10.06 9.48
N ARG A 149 10.34 10.28 8.26
CA ARG A 149 9.62 9.92 7.03
C ARG A 149 9.69 8.42 6.79
N PHE A 150 8.57 7.81 6.44
CA PHE A 150 8.58 6.41 6.03
C PHE A 150 9.44 6.18 4.79
N GLY A 151 9.59 7.20 3.94
CA GLY A 151 10.29 7.10 2.67
C GLY A 151 9.56 6.25 1.63
N ASP A 152 8.92 5.19 2.10
CA ASP A 152 8.09 4.29 1.30
C ASP A 152 6.88 3.82 2.12
N ASN A 153 5.68 3.96 1.55
CA ASN A 153 4.43 3.54 2.18
C ASN A 153 4.25 2.02 2.27
N ASP A 154 5.19 1.20 1.79
CA ASP A 154 5.17 -0.25 2.04
C ASP A 154 5.32 -0.52 3.54
N ARG A 155 6.28 0.16 4.21
CA ARG A 155 6.44 0.06 5.66
C ARG A 155 5.22 0.59 6.42
N LEU A 156 4.65 1.73 5.99
CA LEU A 156 3.41 2.25 6.57
C LEU A 156 2.28 1.23 6.46
N ALA A 157 2.12 0.58 5.30
CA ALA A 157 1.09 -0.43 5.10
C ALA A 157 1.27 -1.65 6.00
N ALA A 158 2.52 -2.11 6.20
CA ALA A 158 2.82 -3.19 7.14
C ALA A 158 2.47 -2.79 8.59
N LEU A 159 2.85 -1.59 9.03
CA LEU A 159 2.51 -1.10 10.37
C LEU A 159 1.01 -0.89 10.57
N VAL A 160 0.30 -0.41 9.53
CA VAL A 160 -1.17 -0.31 9.54
C VAL A 160 -1.80 -1.69 9.62
N SER A 161 -1.31 -2.69 8.87
CA SER A 161 -1.83 -4.06 8.94
C SER A 161 -1.70 -4.67 10.35
N VAL A 162 -0.57 -4.41 11.00
CA VAL A 162 -0.36 -4.79 12.41
C VAL A 162 -1.30 -4.03 13.35
N LEU A 163 -1.43 -2.70 13.15
CA LEU A 163 -2.29 -1.84 13.99
C LEU A 163 -3.74 -2.31 14.01
N VAL A 164 -4.26 -2.72 12.86
CA VAL A 164 -5.66 -3.12 12.70
C VAL A 164 -5.87 -4.64 12.75
N ALA A 165 -4.83 -5.42 13.03
CA ALA A 165 -4.85 -6.88 13.00
C ALA A 165 -5.47 -7.41 11.69
N ALA A 166 -4.91 -7.01 10.56
CA ALA A 166 -5.36 -7.44 9.24
C ALA A 166 -5.03 -8.92 9.00
N ASP A 167 -5.93 -9.64 8.35
CA ASP A 167 -5.69 -11.03 7.93
C ASP A 167 -4.71 -11.10 6.75
N VAL A 168 -4.80 -10.11 5.83
CA VAL A 168 -3.99 -10.05 4.61
C VAL A 168 -3.53 -8.62 4.34
N LEU A 169 -2.27 -8.47 3.91
CA LEU A 169 -1.71 -7.27 3.31
C LEU A 169 -1.42 -7.55 1.83
N VAL A 170 -1.95 -6.74 0.93
CA VAL A 170 -1.65 -6.78 -0.50
C VAL A 170 -0.77 -5.57 -0.85
N LEU A 171 0.48 -5.83 -1.25
CA LEU A 171 1.43 -4.82 -1.71
C LEU A 171 1.42 -4.77 -3.24
N LEU A 172 0.80 -3.74 -3.80
CA LEU A 172 0.74 -3.52 -5.23
C LEU A 172 2.01 -2.81 -5.74
N SER A 173 2.50 -3.28 -6.87
CA SER A 173 3.73 -2.84 -7.52
C SER A 173 3.52 -2.62 -9.02
N ASP A 174 4.55 -2.21 -9.73
CA ASP A 174 4.65 -2.17 -11.18
C ASP A 174 5.08 -3.53 -11.78
N VAL A 175 5.55 -4.47 -10.93
CA VAL A 175 5.87 -5.85 -11.32
C VAL A 175 4.88 -6.83 -10.70
N ASP A 176 4.65 -7.95 -11.40
CA ASP A 176 3.62 -8.94 -11.05
C ASP A 176 3.98 -9.87 -9.87
N ALA A 177 5.26 -9.95 -9.52
CA ALA A 177 5.77 -10.78 -8.43
C ALA A 177 7.17 -10.33 -8.00
N LEU A 178 7.74 -10.93 -6.97
CA LEU A 178 9.17 -10.87 -6.70
C LEU A 178 9.90 -11.89 -7.58
N TYR A 179 11.14 -11.55 -7.93
CA TYR A 179 12.03 -12.39 -8.74
C TYR A 179 13.37 -12.55 -8.04
N THR A 180 14.09 -13.63 -8.39
CA THR A 180 15.43 -13.92 -7.85
C THR A 180 16.46 -12.86 -8.24
N ARG A 181 16.20 -12.11 -9.30
CA ARG A 181 16.94 -10.93 -9.81
C ARG A 181 16.01 -10.06 -10.63
N PRO A 182 16.41 -8.86 -11.07
CA PRO A 182 15.55 -8.00 -11.89
C PRO A 182 14.89 -8.74 -13.06
N PRO A 183 13.57 -8.58 -13.31
CA PRO A 183 12.84 -9.38 -14.28
C PRO A 183 13.37 -9.35 -15.72
N HIS A 184 14.08 -8.27 -16.09
CA HIS A 184 14.69 -8.10 -17.41
C HIS A 184 16.05 -8.78 -17.56
N GLU A 185 16.62 -9.32 -16.49
CA GLU A 185 17.90 -10.01 -16.51
C GLU A 185 17.72 -11.51 -16.86
N ALA A 186 18.69 -12.03 -17.63
CA ALA A 186 18.68 -13.46 -17.99
C ALA A 186 18.77 -14.35 -16.74
N GLY A 187 17.91 -15.36 -16.67
CA GLY A 187 17.83 -16.28 -15.54
C GLY A 187 17.06 -15.72 -14.33
N ALA A 188 16.28 -14.65 -14.50
CA ALA A 188 15.31 -14.22 -13.50
C ALA A 188 14.22 -15.29 -13.36
N GLU A 189 14.03 -15.77 -12.15
CA GLU A 189 12.98 -16.74 -11.80
C GLU A 189 11.99 -16.07 -10.85
N ARG A 190 10.71 -16.32 -11.09
CA ARG A 190 9.64 -15.82 -10.24
C ARG A 190 9.63 -16.54 -8.90
N ILE A 191 9.51 -15.81 -7.81
CA ILE A 191 9.34 -16.34 -6.46
C ILE A 191 7.83 -16.46 -6.20
N GLU A 192 7.33 -17.67 -6.15
CA GLU A 192 5.90 -17.93 -5.93
C GLU A 192 5.52 -17.74 -4.47
N GLU A 193 6.34 -18.25 -3.56
CA GLU A 193 6.07 -18.31 -2.14
C GLU A 193 7.32 -18.09 -1.32
N VAL A 194 7.17 -17.38 -0.20
CA VAL A 194 8.22 -17.16 0.79
C VAL A 194 7.71 -17.71 2.13
N PRO A 195 8.24 -18.88 2.57
CA PRO A 195 7.92 -19.44 3.87
C PRO A 195 8.30 -18.48 5.00
N PHE A 196 7.58 -18.56 6.12
CA PHE A 196 7.94 -17.78 7.30
C PHE A 196 9.39 -18.08 7.74
N GLY A 197 10.16 -17.01 7.99
CA GLY A 197 11.57 -17.11 8.39
C GLY A 197 12.56 -17.31 7.23
N ASP A 198 12.11 -17.47 5.99
CA ASP A 198 13.02 -17.53 4.84
C ASP A 198 13.76 -16.19 4.67
N THR A 199 15.10 -16.28 4.59
CA THR A 199 15.97 -15.11 4.45
C THR A 199 16.08 -14.58 3.03
N LEU A 200 15.53 -15.30 2.03
CA LEU A 200 15.71 -15.03 0.60
C LEU A 200 17.21 -14.93 0.23
N SER A 201 18.02 -15.81 0.82
CA SER A 201 19.46 -15.87 0.55
C SER A 201 19.69 -16.24 -0.91
N GLY A 202 20.48 -15.42 -1.62
CA GLY A 202 20.72 -15.60 -3.07
C GLY A 202 19.78 -14.81 -3.98
N VAL A 203 18.82 -14.07 -3.44
CA VAL A 203 18.00 -13.11 -4.20
C VAL A 203 18.74 -11.79 -4.30
N THR A 204 18.92 -11.28 -5.50
CA THR A 204 19.50 -9.96 -5.75
C THR A 204 18.39 -8.97 -6.06
N PHE A 205 18.07 -8.14 -5.09
CA PHE A 205 17.13 -7.04 -5.33
C PHE A 205 17.85 -5.95 -6.12
N GLY A 206 17.37 -5.64 -7.33
CA GLY A 206 17.90 -4.55 -8.13
C GLY A 206 17.83 -3.20 -7.39
N ASP A 207 18.62 -2.23 -7.86
CA ASP A 207 18.65 -0.89 -7.31
C ASP A 207 17.26 -0.23 -7.32
N ILE A 208 17.03 0.63 -6.33
CA ILE A 208 15.77 1.35 -6.13
C ILE A 208 15.43 2.16 -7.39
N GLY A 209 14.41 1.73 -8.13
CA GLY A 209 13.64 2.53 -9.04
C GLY A 209 14.35 3.24 -10.19
N SER A 210 14.54 2.58 -11.33
CA SER A 210 14.91 3.24 -12.59
C SER A 210 13.83 4.18 -13.16
N ALA A 211 12.64 4.23 -12.57
CA ALA A 211 11.50 5.02 -13.05
C ALA A 211 11.36 6.42 -12.41
N GLY A 212 12.26 6.84 -11.52
CA GLY A 212 12.35 8.23 -11.04
C GLY A 212 11.18 8.79 -10.19
N VAL A 213 10.08 8.08 -10.01
CA VAL A 213 8.85 8.60 -9.39
C VAL A 213 8.50 7.95 -8.04
N GLY A 214 9.09 6.79 -7.70
CA GLY A 214 8.81 6.06 -6.45
C GLY A 214 10.09 5.76 -5.68
N THR A 215 10.02 5.77 -4.34
CA THR A 215 11.13 5.42 -3.43
C THR A 215 11.13 3.94 -3.07
N GLY A 216 10.12 3.15 -3.47
CA GLY A 216 9.94 1.75 -3.13
C GLY A 216 10.50 0.79 -4.19
N GLY A 217 11.39 -0.13 -3.77
CA GLY A 217 11.92 -1.21 -4.58
C GLY A 217 11.49 -2.59 -4.05
N ALA A 218 12.02 -3.67 -4.65
CA ALA A 218 11.76 -5.04 -4.18
C ALA A 218 12.19 -5.24 -2.71
N GLY A 219 13.31 -4.65 -2.30
CA GLY A 219 13.83 -4.74 -0.93
C GLY A 219 12.91 -4.11 0.12
N THR A 220 12.28 -2.97 -0.17
CA THR A 220 11.32 -2.33 0.74
C THR A 220 10.06 -3.19 0.92
N LYS A 221 9.57 -3.80 -0.17
CA LYS A 221 8.42 -4.71 -0.14
C LYS A 221 8.70 -5.96 0.67
N VAL A 222 9.88 -6.56 0.51
CA VAL A 222 10.31 -7.71 1.30
C VAL A 222 10.40 -7.37 2.79
N SER A 223 10.99 -6.21 3.13
CA SER A 223 11.09 -5.75 4.51
C SER A 223 9.71 -5.52 5.14
N ALA A 224 8.80 -4.88 4.39
CA ALA A 224 7.42 -4.64 4.82
C ALA A 224 6.63 -5.96 4.95
N ALA A 225 6.79 -6.89 3.99
CA ALA A 225 6.14 -8.18 4.03
C ALA A 225 6.56 -9.01 5.25
N ARG A 226 7.87 -9.03 5.58
CA ARG A 226 8.37 -9.71 6.77
C ARG A 226 7.81 -9.11 8.06
N LEU A 227 7.80 -7.77 8.17
CA LEU A 227 7.24 -7.10 9.34
C LEU A 227 5.78 -7.48 9.57
N ALA A 228 4.97 -7.53 8.50
CA ALA A 228 3.57 -7.94 8.59
C ALA A 228 3.42 -9.44 8.90
N ALA A 229 4.24 -10.29 8.27
CA ALA A 229 4.23 -11.73 8.47
C ALA A 229 4.62 -12.13 9.90
N GLU A 230 5.60 -11.47 10.50
CA GLU A 230 6.01 -11.64 11.91
C GLU A 230 4.86 -11.35 12.89
N ALA A 231 3.93 -10.48 12.52
CA ALA A 231 2.73 -10.16 13.29
C ALA A 231 1.52 -11.07 12.97
N GLY A 232 1.70 -12.11 12.15
CA GLY A 232 0.65 -13.07 11.78
C GLY A 232 -0.22 -12.63 10.61
N THR A 233 0.15 -11.57 9.87
CA THR A 233 -0.55 -11.11 8.65
C THR A 233 0.08 -11.74 7.42
N SER A 234 -0.70 -12.44 6.60
CA SER A 234 -0.22 -12.95 5.32
C SER A 234 -0.01 -11.82 4.32
N VAL A 235 1.00 -11.92 3.45
CA VAL A 235 1.26 -10.85 2.49
C VAL A 235 1.30 -11.38 1.07
N LEU A 236 0.63 -10.66 0.16
CA LEU A 236 0.70 -10.88 -1.28
C LEU A 236 1.39 -9.67 -1.94
N VAL A 237 2.46 -9.91 -2.68
CA VAL A 237 3.11 -8.92 -3.53
C VAL A 237 2.73 -9.20 -4.98
N THR A 238 2.12 -8.22 -5.67
CA THR A 238 1.71 -8.38 -7.08
C THR A 238 1.60 -7.02 -7.79
N SER A 239 1.28 -7.04 -9.09
CA SER A 239 1.09 -5.79 -9.84
C SER A 239 -0.26 -5.12 -9.55
N THR A 240 -0.32 -3.80 -9.73
CA THR A 240 -1.57 -3.04 -9.61
C THR A 240 -2.63 -3.52 -10.60
N THR A 241 -2.24 -3.97 -11.78
CA THR A 241 -3.16 -4.51 -12.80
C THR A 241 -3.81 -5.82 -12.36
N ASN A 242 -3.20 -6.54 -11.43
CA ASN A 242 -3.71 -7.82 -10.90
C ASN A 242 -4.60 -7.67 -9.65
N VAL A 243 -4.90 -6.44 -9.21
CA VAL A 243 -5.59 -6.22 -7.93
C VAL A 243 -6.91 -6.96 -7.81
N ALA A 244 -7.72 -6.98 -8.87
CA ALA A 244 -9.01 -7.69 -8.86
C ALA A 244 -8.83 -9.20 -8.70
N SER A 245 -7.93 -9.81 -9.47
CA SER A 245 -7.58 -11.23 -9.39
C SER A 245 -6.97 -11.59 -8.03
N ALA A 246 -6.11 -10.71 -7.49
CA ALA A 246 -5.54 -10.86 -6.16
C ALA A 246 -6.62 -10.94 -5.07
N LEU A 247 -7.57 -10.00 -5.08
CA LEU A 247 -8.66 -9.95 -4.09
C LEU A 247 -9.71 -11.05 -4.28
N ARG A 248 -9.73 -11.72 -5.43
CA ARG A 248 -10.49 -12.97 -5.67
C ARG A 248 -9.73 -14.23 -5.27
N GLY A 249 -8.47 -14.11 -4.82
CA GLY A 249 -7.68 -15.25 -4.36
C GLY A 249 -7.10 -16.10 -5.48
N GLU A 250 -6.93 -15.56 -6.67
CA GLU A 250 -6.32 -16.24 -7.80
C GLU A 250 -4.82 -16.52 -7.54
N HIS A 251 -4.28 -17.56 -8.17
CA HIS A 251 -2.88 -17.98 -8.01
C HIS A 251 -1.93 -17.08 -8.80
N LEU A 252 -1.50 -15.99 -8.16
CA LEU A 252 -0.62 -14.96 -8.74
C LEU A 252 0.27 -14.32 -7.66
N GLY A 253 1.22 -13.50 -8.10
CA GLY A 253 2.11 -12.75 -7.18
C GLY A 253 3.05 -13.63 -6.37
N THR A 254 3.72 -13.03 -5.41
CA THR A 254 4.55 -13.70 -4.40
C THR A 254 3.81 -13.68 -3.07
N TRP A 255 3.62 -14.85 -2.49
CA TRP A 255 2.94 -15.04 -1.20
C TRP A 255 3.94 -15.19 -0.08
N PHE A 256 3.83 -14.39 0.98
CA PHE A 256 4.58 -14.53 2.22
C PHE A 256 3.70 -15.20 3.26
N GLN A 257 4.19 -16.29 3.82
CA GLN A 257 3.53 -17.02 4.89
C GLN A 257 3.64 -16.25 6.21
N PRO A 258 2.54 -16.18 7.00
CA PRO A 258 2.56 -15.59 8.33
C PRO A 258 3.26 -16.50 9.35
N ALA A 259 3.65 -15.91 10.50
CA ALA A 259 4.19 -16.64 11.66
C ALA A 259 3.18 -17.64 12.25
#